data_d910ec0e1e47e5672aab24e9284e9cfe
#
_entry.id   d910ec0e1e47e5672aab24e9284e9cfe
#
_cell.length_a   1.000
_cell.length_b   1.000
_cell.length_c   1.000
_cell.angle_alpha   90.00
_cell.angle_beta   90.00
_cell.angle_gamma   90.00
#
_symmetry.space_group_name_H-M   'P 1'
#
loop_
_entity.id
_entity.type
_entity.pdbx_description
1 polymer ?
#
loop_
_entity_poly.entity_id
_entity_poly.type
_entity_poly.pdbx_seq_one_letter_code
_entity_poly.pdbx_strand_id
1 'polypeptide(L)'
;MKLAICEDNPSHYEIIHTILQKYPPGAFEITHFISGDEFLRTVAENGCPYSIVLTDIDLGSDTVNGISLAEKINHISPDTQIIFISQYLQYATAVYETEHAYFIHKQQMEKHLPLALRAACQKLEKLHTRYLYFSGNSRNYQVLCSDILYLERNLRQTTIYTRTGTYTTKERLTNLTERMKPDFCLCHNSFAVNLHAVRTYSHKGIVLSDNTEIPVSRSYYQQFKDAFAFMMLAGHREVQ
;
A
#
# COMPACT_ATOMS: atom_id res chain seq x y z
N MET A 1 -10.13 7.21 2.93
CA MET A 1 -9.54 5.87 2.69
C MET A 1 -10.59 4.97 2.06
N LYS A 2 -10.28 4.26 0.94
CA LYS A 2 -11.24 3.39 0.26
C LYS A 2 -11.39 2.06 1.00
N LEU A 3 -12.64 1.68 1.25
CA LEU A 3 -13.01 0.48 1.97
C LEU A 3 -14.07 -0.30 1.18
N ALA A 4 -13.82 -1.58 0.92
CA ALA A 4 -14.81 -2.48 0.33
C ALA A 4 -15.49 -3.34 1.40
N ILE A 5 -16.76 -3.63 1.20
CA ILE A 5 -17.55 -4.58 2.00
C ILE A 5 -18.08 -5.64 1.04
N CYS A 6 -17.68 -6.90 1.24
CA CYS A 6 -18.21 -8.05 0.55
C CYS A 6 -19.14 -8.81 1.51
N GLU A 7 -20.44 -8.62 1.36
CA GLU A 7 -21.50 -9.19 2.22
C GLU A 7 -22.77 -9.34 1.39
N ASP A 8 -23.29 -10.55 1.27
CA ASP A 8 -24.52 -10.88 0.50
C ASP A 8 -25.81 -10.60 1.27
N ASN A 9 -25.72 -10.57 2.62
CA ASN A 9 -26.88 -10.33 3.47
C ASN A 9 -27.09 -8.84 3.77
N PRO A 10 -28.18 -8.21 3.30
CA PRO A 10 -28.43 -6.79 3.50
C PRO A 10 -28.47 -6.37 4.98
N SER A 11 -29.01 -7.23 5.86
CA SER A 11 -29.08 -6.91 7.28
C SER A 11 -27.71 -6.85 7.94
N HIS A 12 -26.78 -7.72 7.55
CA HIS A 12 -25.41 -7.67 8.04
C HIS A 12 -24.66 -6.46 7.48
N TYR A 13 -24.87 -6.14 6.21
CA TYR A 13 -24.32 -4.93 5.61
C TYR A 13 -24.75 -3.67 6.37
N GLU A 14 -26.06 -3.54 6.69
CA GLU A 14 -26.57 -2.38 7.43
C GLU A 14 -25.95 -2.24 8.83
N ILE A 15 -25.66 -3.33 9.52
CA ILE A 15 -24.96 -3.30 10.80
C ILE A 15 -23.53 -2.77 10.61
N ILE A 16 -22.80 -3.30 9.63
CA ILE A 16 -21.44 -2.85 9.32
C ILE A 16 -21.45 -1.36 8.95
N HIS A 17 -22.34 -0.96 8.07
CA HIS A 17 -22.48 0.42 7.61
C HIS A 17 -22.80 1.38 8.78
N THR A 18 -23.71 1.00 9.66
CA THR A 18 -24.06 1.79 10.86
C THR A 18 -22.84 1.98 11.78
N ILE A 19 -22.00 0.96 11.93
CA ILE A 19 -20.77 1.07 12.74
C ILE A 19 -19.78 2.03 12.06
N LEU A 20 -19.63 1.94 10.72
CA LEU A 20 -18.72 2.80 9.96
C LEU A 20 -19.17 4.27 9.96
N GLN A 21 -20.47 4.54 10.02
CA GLN A 21 -21.00 5.91 10.14
C GLN A 21 -20.63 6.62 11.46
N LYS A 22 -20.18 5.88 12.49
CA LYS A 22 -19.70 6.48 13.75
C LYS A 22 -18.32 7.14 13.60
N TYR A 23 -17.64 6.92 12.48
CA TYR A 23 -16.36 7.57 12.14
C TYR A 23 -16.60 8.96 11.52
N PRO A 24 -15.61 9.86 11.56
CA PRO A 24 -15.74 11.18 10.97
C PRO A 24 -16.14 11.11 9.47
N PRO A 25 -16.98 12.04 8.98
CA PRO A 25 -17.35 12.10 7.58
C PRO A 25 -16.11 12.12 6.66
N GLY A 26 -16.09 11.24 5.64
CA GLY A 26 -14.96 11.12 4.72
C GLY A 26 -13.81 10.22 5.22
N ALA A 27 -13.88 9.65 6.43
CA ALA A 27 -12.88 8.69 6.90
C ALA A 27 -12.79 7.47 5.98
N PHE A 28 -13.95 6.96 5.54
CA PHE A 28 -14.06 5.83 4.63
C PHE A 28 -14.95 6.18 3.42
N GLU A 29 -14.43 5.90 2.24
CA GLU A 29 -15.20 5.82 0.98
C GLU A 29 -15.58 4.34 0.80
N ILE A 30 -16.86 4.05 1.01
CA ILE A 30 -17.37 2.67 1.12
C ILE A 30 -17.93 2.23 -0.22
N THR A 31 -17.49 1.06 -0.69
CA THR A 31 -18.10 0.35 -1.82
C THR A 31 -18.62 -0.99 -1.34
N HIS A 32 -19.87 -1.32 -1.66
CA HIS A 32 -20.51 -2.59 -1.30
C HIS A 32 -20.54 -3.53 -2.50
N PHE A 33 -20.19 -4.78 -2.26
CA PHE A 33 -20.26 -5.91 -3.19
C PHE A 33 -21.10 -7.01 -2.58
N ILE A 34 -22.02 -7.57 -3.34
CA ILE A 34 -22.90 -8.64 -2.89
C ILE A 34 -22.28 -10.04 -3.10
N SER A 35 -21.16 -10.13 -3.81
CA SER A 35 -20.43 -11.39 -4.02
C SER A 35 -18.94 -11.16 -4.26
N GLY A 36 -18.13 -12.20 -3.98
CA GLY A 36 -16.70 -12.20 -4.29
C GLY A 36 -16.42 -12.10 -5.79
N ASP A 37 -17.27 -12.68 -6.64
CA ASP A 37 -17.14 -12.62 -8.11
C ASP A 37 -17.36 -11.20 -8.65
N GLU A 38 -18.28 -10.44 -8.08
CA GLU A 38 -18.50 -9.03 -8.44
C GLU A 38 -17.28 -8.18 -8.08
N PHE A 39 -16.75 -8.36 -6.86
CA PHE A 39 -15.52 -7.71 -6.43
C PHE A 39 -14.35 -8.02 -7.38
N LEU A 40 -14.11 -9.30 -7.67
CA LEU A 40 -12.98 -9.72 -8.52
C LEU A 40 -13.09 -9.19 -9.95
N ARG A 41 -14.28 -9.14 -10.53
CA ARG A 41 -14.49 -8.52 -11.86
C ARG A 41 -14.11 -7.03 -11.83
N THR A 42 -14.57 -6.31 -10.82
CA THR A 42 -14.27 -4.88 -10.68
C THR A 42 -12.77 -4.61 -10.55
N VAL A 43 -12.05 -5.41 -9.75
CA VAL A 43 -10.59 -5.22 -9.56
C VAL A 43 -9.76 -5.77 -10.71
N ALA A 44 -10.26 -6.73 -11.49
CA ALA A 44 -9.55 -7.24 -12.67
C ALA A 44 -9.44 -6.17 -13.77
N GLU A 45 -10.43 -5.30 -13.91
CA GLU A 45 -10.46 -4.23 -14.92
C GLU A 45 -9.63 -3.01 -14.48
N ASN A 46 -9.67 -2.65 -13.20
CA ASN A 46 -9.19 -1.36 -12.70
C ASN A 46 -8.09 -1.45 -11.62
N GLY A 47 -7.64 -2.66 -11.28
CA GLY A 47 -6.82 -2.92 -10.09
C GLY A 47 -7.66 -2.87 -8.80
N CYS A 48 -7.05 -3.17 -7.63
CA CYS A 48 -7.73 -3.13 -6.34
C CYS A 48 -7.47 -1.78 -5.63
N PRO A 49 -8.38 -0.81 -5.62
CA PRO A 49 -8.14 0.50 -5.04
C PRO A 49 -8.39 0.53 -3.52
N TYR A 50 -8.78 -0.59 -2.93
CA TYR A 50 -9.23 -0.64 -1.54
C TYR A 50 -8.07 -0.87 -0.58
N SER A 51 -7.93 0.02 0.42
CA SER A 51 -6.97 -0.15 1.50
C SER A 51 -7.42 -1.20 2.51
N ILE A 52 -8.74 -1.34 2.70
CA ILE A 52 -9.35 -2.31 3.61
C ILE A 52 -10.49 -3.02 2.89
N VAL A 53 -10.56 -4.35 3.06
CA VAL A 53 -11.67 -5.18 2.60
C VAL A 53 -12.27 -5.90 3.81
N LEU A 54 -13.55 -5.64 4.09
CA LEU A 54 -14.36 -6.42 5.01
C LEU A 54 -15.05 -7.50 4.19
N THR A 55 -14.90 -8.77 4.53
CA THR A 55 -15.53 -9.85 3.77
C THR A 55 -16.18 -10.88 4.67
N ASP A 56 -17.42 -11.25 4.37
CA ASP A 56 -17.94 -12.52 4.87
C ASP A 56 -17.16 -13.68 4.24
N ILE A 57 -17.06 -14.77 4.96
CA ILE A 57 -16.49 -16.02 4.43
C ILE A 57 -17.52 -16.75 3.56
N ASP A 58 -18.79 -16.74 3.98
CA ASP A 58 -19.90 -17.35 3.25
C ASP A 58 -20.63 -16.25 2.46
N LEU A 59 -20.30 -16.11 1.18
CA LEU A 59 -20.85 -15.10 0.27
C LEU A 59 -21.98 -15.65 -0.60
N GLY A 60 -22.60 -16.77 -0.19
CA GLY A 60 -23.73 -17.36 -0.93
C GLY A 60 -23.37 -17.82 -2.35
N SER A 61 -22.10 -17.86 -2.72
CA SER A 61 -21.60 -18.26 -4.02
C SER A 61 -20.83 -19.58 -3.92
N ASP A 62 -21.13 -20.52 -4.81
CA ASP A 62 -20.42 -21.80 -4.90
C ASP A 62 -19.01 -21.66 -5.48
N THR A 63 -18.66 -20.52 -6.07
CA THR A 63 -17.43 -20.33 -6.84
C THR A 63 -16.34 -19.57 -6.08
N VAL A 64 -16.70 -18.52 -5.31
CA VAL A 64 -15.75 -17.68 -4.59
C VAL A 64 -16.26 -17.40 -3.17
N ASN A 65 -15.69 -18.09 -2.19
CA ASN A 65 -15.89 -17.76 -0.79
C ASN A 65 -14.91 -16.66 -0.32
N GLY A 66 -15.14 -16.09 0.88
CA GLY A 66 -14.30 -15.01 1.40
C GLY A 66 -12.83 -15.36 1.58
N ILE A 67 -12.48 -16.64 1.83
CA ILE A 67 -11.08 -17.08 1.99
C ILE A 67 -10.38 -17.09 0.62
N SER A 68 -11.00 -17.71 -0.40
CA SER A 68 -10.44 -17.69 -1.75
C SER A 68 -10.41 -16.29 -2.36
N LEU A 69 -11.35 -15.41 -1.97
CA LEU A 69 -11.29 -13.99 -2.29
C LEU A 69 -10.05 -13.32 -1.67
N ALA A 70 -9.79 -13.58 -0.38
CA ALA A 70 -8.64 -13.03 0.33
C ALA A 70 -7.31 -13.47 -0.29
N GLU A 71 -7.15 -14.73 -0.67
CA GLU A 71 -5.96 -15.24 -1.38
C GLU A 71 -5.70 -14.46 -2.67
N LYS A 72 -6.75 -14.23 -3.47
CA LYS A 72 -6.64 -13.47 -4.71
C LYS A 72 -6.31 -12.00 -4.44
N ILE A 73 -6.91 -11.39 -3.41
CA ILE A 73 -6.58 -10.01 -3.01
C ILE A 73 -5.12 -9.93 -2.57
N ASN A 74 -4.63 -10.85 -1.75
CA ASN A 74 -3.24 -10.87 -1.31
C ASN A 74 -2.25 -10.96 -2.48
N HIS A 75 -2.63 -11.63 -3.57
CA HIS A 75 -1.83 -11.73 -4.80
C HIS A 75 -1.86 -10.43 -5.62
N ILE A 76 -3.03 -9.80 -5.73
CA ILE A 76 -3.24 -8.59 -6.54
C ILE A 76 -2.76 -7.34 -5.79
N SER A 77 -3.00 -7.28 -4.48
CA SER A 77 -2.75 -6.13 -3.62
C SER A 77 -2.29 -6.55 -2.23
N PRO A 78 -1.00 -6.90 -2.06
CA PRO A 78 -0.46 -7.39 -0.78
C PRO A 78 -0.64 -6.44 0.39
N ASP A 79 -0.75 -5.14 0.12
CA ASP A 79 -0.91 -4.11 1.16
C ASP A 79 -2.35 -3.95 1.64
N THR A 80 -3.34 -4.46 0.88
CA THR A 80 -4.75 -4.41 1.26
C THR A 80 -5.00 -5.21 2.54
N GLN A 81 -5.56 -4.56 3.54
CA GLN A 81 -5.86 -5.20 4.82
C GLN A 81 -7.22 -5.89 4.77
N ILE A 82 -7.25 -7.19 5.02
CA ILE A 82 -8.46 -7.99 4.98
C ILE A 82 -8.97 -8.22 6.40
N ILE A 83 -10.26 -8.02 6.61
CA ILE A 83 -10.95 -8.30 7.86
C ILE A 83 -12.09 -9.28 7.53
N PHE A 84 -11.97 -10.49 8.06
CA PHE A 84 -13.04 -11.48 7.94
C PHE A 84 -14.15 -11.24 8.96
N ILE A 85 -15.38 -11.40 8.51
CA ILE A 85 -16.59 -11.32 9.35
C ILE A 85 -17.42 -12.57 9.06
N SER A 86 -17.56 -13.48 10.02
CA SER A 86 -18.27 -14.74 9.79
C SER A 86 -19.09 -15.17 11.00
N GLN A 87 -20.18 -15.87 10.76
CA GLN A 87 -20.95 -16.54 11.81
C GLN A 87 -20.36 -17.90 12.21
N TYR A 88 -19.39 -18.43 11.47
CA TYR A 88 -18.85 -19.76 11.65
C TYR A 88 -17.42 -19.71 12.19
N LEU A 89 -17.24 -20.06 13.48
CA LEU A 89 -15.92 -20.10 14.13
C LEU A 89 -15.01 -21.20 13.57
N GLN A 90 -15.55 -22.22 12.93
CA GLN A 90 -14.78 -23.30 12.30
C GLN A 90 -13.82 -22.80 11.20
N TYR A 91 -14.11 -21.66 10.58
CA TYR A 91 -13.23 -21.04 9.59
C TYR A 91 -12.07 -20.26 10.20
N ALA A 92 -12.10 -20.04 11.54
CA ALA A 92 -11.02 -19.28 12.21
C ALA A 92 -9.62 -19.88 12.00
N THR A 93 -9.49 -21.19 11.77
CA THR A 93 -8.22 -21.83 11.43
C THR A 93 -7.86 -21.68 9.95
N ALA A 94 -8.82 -21.78 9.06
CA ALA A 94 -8.59 -21.68 7.61
C ALA A 94 -8.15 -20.28 7.16
N VAL A 95 -8.61 -19.21 7.84
CA VAL A 95 -8.19 -17.84 7.52
C VAL A 95 -6.70 -17.58 7.77
N TYR A 96 -6.03 -18.40 8.62
CA TYR A 96 -4.59 -18.28 8.84
C TYR A 96 -3.73 -18.70 7.64
N GLU A 97 -4.33 -19.31 6.61
CA GLU A 97 -3.67 -19.60 5.34
C GLU A 97 -3.57 -18.35 4.44
N THR A 98 -4.23 -17.24 4.84
CA THR A 98 -4.22 -15.97 4.13
C THR A 98 -3.63 -14.85 4.99
N GLU A 99 -3.01 -13.86 4.35
CA GLU A 99 -2.62 -12.63 5.03
C GLU A 99 -3.88 -11.79 5.32
N HIS A 100 -4.17 -11.57 6.59
CA HIS A 100 -5.32 -10.80 7.03
C HIS A 100 -5.00 -9.96 8.28
N ALA A 101 -5.82 -8.95 8.53
CA ALA A 101 -5.66 -8.05 9.68
C ALA A 101 -6.41 -8.58 10.92
N TYR A 102 -7.60 -9.14 10.72
CA TYR A 102 -8.47 -9.54 11.83
C TYR A 102 -9.54 -10.54 11.39
N PHE A 103 -10.04 -11.34 12.37
CA PHE A 103 -11.22 -12.18 12.21
C PHE A 103 -12.26 -11.79 13.24
N ILE A 104 -13.52 -11.58 12.81
CA ILE A 104 -14.64 -11.16 13.66
C ILE A 104 -15.76 -12.20 13.57
N HIS A 105 -16.22 -12.68 14.71
CA HIS A 105 -17.46 -13.42 14.76
C HIS A 105 -18.65 -12.46 14.65
N LYS A 106 -19.63 -12.71 13.73
CA LYS A 106 -20.76 -11.80 13.44
C LYS A 106 -21.52 -11.35 14.69
N GLN A 107 -21.71 -12.23 15.68
CA GLN A 107 -22.39 -11.85 16.95
C GLN A 107 -21.63 -10.82 17.79
N GLN A 108 -20.34 -10.62 17.54
CA GLN A 108 -19.49 -9.70 18.27
C GLN A 108 -19.03 -8.50 17.41
N MET A 109 -19.70 -8.26 16.28
CA MET A 109 -19.32 -7.27 15.28
C MET A 109 -19.24 -5.86 15.87
N GLU A 110 -20.23 -5.42 16.64
CA GLU A 110 -20.24 -4.08 17.23
C GLU A 110 -19.02 -3.79 18.13
N LYS A 111 -18.57 -4.82 18.87
CA LYS A 111 -17.41 -4.71 19.77
C LYS A 111 -16.09 -4.80 19.02
N HIS A 112 -15.97 -5.70 18.05
CA HIS A 112 -14.70 -6.06 17.45
C HIS A 112 -14.38 -5.31 16.14
N LEU A 113 -15.38 -4.82 15.39
CA LEU A 113 -15.12 -4.09 14.14
C LEU A 113 -14.30 -2.80 14.38
N PRO A 114 -14.57 -1.97 15.41
CA PRO A 114 -13.69 -0.84 15.71
C PRO A 114 -12.25 -1.24 16.04
N LEU A 115 -12.04 -2.37 16.72
CA LEU A 115 -10.70 -2.88 17.04
C LEU A 115 -9.99 -3.38 15.80
N ALA A 116 -10.69 -4.10 14.94
CA ALA A 116 -10.18 -4.62 13.68
C ALA A 116 -9.77 -3.49 12.70
N LEU A 117 -10.62 -2.46 12.58
CA LEU A 117 -10.30 -1.29 11.78
C LEU A 117 -9.06 -0.55 12.30
N ARG A 118 -8.95 -0.41 13.63
CA ARG A 118 -7.74 0.18 14.23
C ARG A 118 -6.50 -0.64 13.92
N ALA A 119 -6.58 -1.97 14.04
CA ALA A 119 -5.46 -2.87 13.73
C ALA A 119 -5.07 -2.78 12.24
N ALA A 120 -6.05 -2.75 11.34
CA ALA A 120 -5.83 -2.58 9.90
C ALA A 120 -5.17 -1.23 9.58
N CYS A 121 -5.67 -0.12 10.15
CA CYS A 121 -5.07 1.19 9.97
C CYS A 121 -3.63 1.24 10.50
N GLN A 122 -3.36 0.66 11.67
CA GLN A 122 -1.99 0.59 12.21
C GLN A 122 -1.04 -0.24 11.34
N LYS A 123 -1.52 -1.32 10.72
CA LYS A 123 -0.73 -2.08 9.74
C LYS A 123 -0.44 -1.23 8.50
N LEU A 124 -1.44 -0.54 7.95
CA LEU A 124 -1.29 0.38 6.82
C LEU A 124 -0.31 1.51 7.13
N GLU A 125 -0.44 2.16 8.29
CA GLU A 125 0.50 3.19 8.74
C GLU A 125 1.94 2.67 8.81
N LYS A 126 2.15 1.46 9.32
CA LYS A 126 3.48 0.83 9.36
C LYS A 126 4.03 0.54 7.97
N LEU A 127 3.19 0.13 7.02
CA LEU A 127 3.58 -0.07 5.62
C LEU A 127 4.02 1.25 4.97
N HIS A 128 3.32 2.35 5.27
CA HIS A 128 3.63 3.68 4.76
C HIS A 128 4.71 4.42 5.58
N THR A 129 4.95 3.99 6.84
CA THR A 129 5.94 4.63 7.74
C THR A 129 7.26 3.87 7.71
N ARG A 130 7.91 3.84 6.56
CA ARG A 130 9.26 3.26 6.44
C ARG A 130 10.31 4.32 6.73
N TYR A 131 11.25 3.97 7.60
CA TYR A 131 12.38 4.85 7.91
C TYR A 131 13.67 4.30 7.30
N LEU A 132 14.46 5.19 6.72
CA LEU A 132 15.84 4.94 6.37
C LEU A 132 16.73 5.28 7.56
N TYR A 133 17.48 4.30 8.03
CA TYR A 133 18.49 4.48 9.09
C TYR A 133 19.87 4.51 8.45
N PHE A 134 20.68 5.51 8.79
CA PHE A 134 22.05 5.62 8.28
C PHE A 134 22.91 6.45 9.22
N SER A 135 24.24 6.29 9.09
CA SER A 135 25.22 7.09 9.83
C SER A 135 25.87 8.11 8.91
N GLY A 136 26.01 9.33 9.40
CA GLY A 136 26.67 10.43 8.68
C GLY A 136 27.15 11.51 9.65
N ASN A 137 28.28 12.14 9.36
CA ASN A 137 28.84 13.23 10.18
C ASN A 137 28.91 12.89 11.69
N SER A 138 29.32 11.65 12.02
CA SER A 138 29.39 11.12 13.40
C SER A 138 28.05 11.10 14.15
N ARG A 139 26.95 11.06 13.44
CA ARG A 139 25.57 10.96 13.97
C ARG A 139 24.81 9.85 13.28
N ASN A 140 23.84 9.28 13.98
CA ASN A 140 22.87 8.35 13.41
C ASN A 140 21.59 9.11 13.10
N TYR A 141 21.05 8.86 11.92
CA TYR A 141 19.85 9.50 11.42
C TYR A 141 18.76 8.46 11.18
N GLN A 142 17.54 8.87 11.43
CA GLN A 142 16.31 8.19 11.07
C GLN A 142 15.48 9.17 10.24
N VAL A 143 15.26 8.84 8.96
CA VAL A 143 14.53 9.70 8.02
C VAL A 143 13.39 8.91 7.43
N LEU A 144 12.20 9.52 7.41
CA LEU A 144 11.01 8.91 6.83
C LEU A 144 11.20 8.78 5.31
N CYS A 145 11.02 7.56 4.77
CA CYS A 145 11.23 7.31 3.33
C CYS A 145 10.32 8.16 2.44
N SER A 146 9.06 8.41 2.85
CA SER A 146 8.13 9.27 2.10
C SER A 146 8.59 10.73 2.01
N ASP A 147 9.45 11.20 2.93
CA ASP A 147 10.01 12.54 2.88
C ASP A 147 11.22 12.65 1.95
N ILE A 148 11.86 11.53 1.64
CA ILE A 148 13.02 11.51 0.74
C ILE A 148 12.53 11.67 -0.69
N LEU A 149 13.06 12.66 -1.40
CA LEU A 149 12.76 12.95 -2.80
C LEU A 149 13.71 12.18 -3.73
N TYR A 150 15.00 12.28 -3.47
CA TYR A 150 16.03 11.58 -4.23
C TYR A 150 17.34 11.48 -3.46
N LEU A 151 18.26 10.66 -3.97
CA LEU A 151 19.61 10.52 -3.47
C LEU A 151 20.59 10.83 -4.60
N GLU A 152 21.68 11.50 -4.26
CA GLU A 152 22.78 11.81 -5.16
C GLU A 152 24.10 11.30 -4.61
N ARG A 153 24.85 10.60 -5.45
CA ARG A 153 26.21 10.15 -5.15
C ARG A 153 27.23 11.05 -5.82
N ASN A 154 28.01 11.74 -5.01
CA ASN A 154 29.16 12.50 -5.49
C ASN A 154 30.42 11.94 -4.83
N LEU A 155 31.34 11.41 -5.65
CA LEU A 155 32.55 10.73 -5.21
C LEU A 155 32.26 9.63 -4.16
N ARG A 156 32.67 9.87 -2.90
CA ARG A 156 32.51 8.93 -1.78
C ARG A 156 31.35 9.29 -0.82
N GLN A 157 30.58 10.30 -1.16
CA GLN A 157 29.50 10.81 -0.32
C GLN A 157 28.17 10.67 -1.04
N THR A 158 27.14 10.18 -0.33
CA THR A 158 25.75 10.17 -0.78
C THR A 158 25.02 11.25 -0.01
N THR A 159 24.35 12.15 -0.74
CA THR A 159 23.45 13.16 -0.20
C THR A 159 22.03 12.66 -0.36
N ILE A 160 21.24 12.72 0.70
CA ILE A 160 19.84 12.35 0.77
C ILE A 160 19.05 13.64 0.83
N TYR A 161 18.29 13.93 -0.21
CA TYR A 161 17.44 15.13 -0.33
C TYR A 161 16.03 14.80 0.12
N THR A 162 15.54 15.58 1.07
CA THR A 162 14.20 15.41 1.64
C THR A 162 13.39 16.69 1.49
N ARG A 163 12.10 16.60 1.75
CA ARG A 163 11.19 17.78 1.76
C ARG A 163 11.58 18.83 2.79
N THR A 164 12.28 18.46 3.84
CA THR A 164 12.60 19.31 4.99
C THR A 164 14.09 19.67 5.12
N GLY A 165 14.96 19.09 4.29
CA GLY A 165 16.39 19.34 4.34
C GLY A 165 17.22 18.26 3.67
N THR A 166 18.53 18.27 3.92
CA THR A 166 19.49 17.33 3.33
C THR A 166 20.34 16.65 4.38
N TYR A 167 20.67 15.39 4.12
CA TYR A 167 21.56 14.59 4.96
C TYR A 167 22.67 14.01 4.11
N THR A 168 23.81 13.70 4.73
CA THR A 168 24.96 13.13 4.03
C THR A 168 25.48 11.89 4.73
N THR A 169 25.90 10.90 3.93
CA THR A 169 26.46 9.64 4.41
C THR A 169 27.57 9.15 3.49
N LYS A 170 28.45 8.28 4.00
CA LYS A 170 29.46 7.57 3.19
C LYS A 170 28.92 6.27 2.59
N GLU A 171 27.70 5.85 2.97
CA GLU A 171 27.08 4.63 2.43
C GLU A 171 26.90 4.71 0.91
N ARG A 172 26.99 3.57 0.24
CA ARG A 172 26.80 3.50 -1.21
C ARG A 172 25.35 3.74 -1.59
N LEU A 173 25.16 4.47 -2.69
CA LEU A 173 23.83 4.75 -3.25
C LEU A 173 23.00 3.46 -3.47
N THR A 174 23.65 2.42 -4.02
CA THR A 174 23.02 1.12 -4.27
C THR A 174 22.48 0.46 -2.99
N ASN A 175 23.26 0.53 -1.88
CA ASN A 175 22.85 -0.09 -0.61
C ASN A 175 21.65 0.64 0.01
N LEU A 176 21.66 1.99 -0.08
CA LEU A 176 20.54 2.81 0.41
C LEU A 176 19.28 2.53 -0.42
N THR A 177 19.40 2.53 -1.76
CA THR A 177 18.29 2.27 -2.67
C THR A 177 17.68 0.89 -2.45
N GLU A 178 18.50 -0.14 -2.26
CA GLU A 178 18.03 -1.51 -2.03
C GLU A 178 17.16 -1.64 -0.77
N ARG A 179 17.53 -0.93 0.31
CA ARG A 179 16.75 -0.90 1.56
C ARG A 179 15.42 -0.15 1.43
N MET A 180 15.27 0.67 0.39
CA MET A 180 14.08 1.47 0.16
C MET A 180 13.21 0.94 -1.00
N LYS A 181 13.53 -0.22 -1.58
CA LYS A 181 12.67 -0.87 -2.57
C LYS A 181 11.31 -1.26 -1.93
N PRO A 182 10.21 -1.28 -2.73
CA PRO A 182 10.14 -0.96 -4.16
C PRO A 182 10.01 0.54 -4.48
N ASP A 183 9.90 1.42 -3.48
CA ASP A 183 9.57 2.84 -3.64
C ASP A 183 10.69 3.66 -4.30
N PHE A 184 11.92 3.14 -4.29
CA PHE A 184 13.10 3.82 -4.85
C PHE A 184 13.76 3.02 -5.96
N CYS A 185 14.17 3.73 -7.00
CA CYS A 185 14.87 3.15 -8.15
C CYS A 185 16.09 3.99 -8.54
N LEU A 186 17.17 3.28 -8.93
CA LEU A 186 18.31 3.92 -9.59
C LEU A 186 17.90 4.37 -11.00
N CYS A 187 18.16 5.63 -11.32
CA CYS A 187 17.94 6.21 -12.65
C CYS A 187 19.23 6.67 -13.34
N HIS A 188 20.32 6.71 -12.58
CA HIS A 188 21.67 7.06 -13.03
C HIS A 188 22.70 6.42 -12.11
N ASN A 189 23.96 6.30 -12.53
CA ASN A 189 25.06 5.83 -11.68
C ASN A 189 25.17 6.61 -10.36
N SER A 190 24.77 7.87 -10.39
CA SER A 190 24.88 8.80 -9.26
C SER A 190 23.54 9.22 -8.68
N PHE A 191 22.42 8.76 -9.21
CA PHE A 191 21.09 9.17 -8.73
C PHE A 191 20.14 8.00 -8.52
N ALA A 192 19.41 8.06 -7.41
CA ALA A 192 18.23 7.25 -7.13
C ALA A 192 17.07 8.16 -6.76
N VAL A 193 15.87 7.85 -7.23
CA VAL A 193 14.68 8.67 -7.01
C VAL A 193 13.60 7.90 -6.26
N ASN A 194 12.84 8.63 -5.48
CA ASN A 194 11.58 8.15 -4.94
C ASN A 194 10.54 8.17 -6.07
N LEU A 195 10.00 7.00 -6.43
CA LEU A 195 9.05 6.87 -7.52
C LEU A 195 7.75 7.66 -7.24
N HIS A 196 7.33 7.77 -5.98
CA HIS A 196 6.17 8.57 -5.58
C HIS A 196 6.39 10.09 -5.69
N ALA A 197 7.64 10.54 -5.77
CA ALA A 197 7.98 11.94 -5.96
C ALA A 197 8.08 12.33 -7.45
N VAL A 198 7.98 11.39 -8.38
CA VAL A 198 8.10 11.64 -9.81
C VAL A 198 6.83 12.29 -10.34
N ARG A 199 6.97 13.47 -10.94
CA ARG A 199 5.90 14.20 -11.63
C ARG A 199 5.82 13.84 -13.11
N THR A 200 6.96 13.84 -13.79
CA THR A 200 7.07 13.47 -15.21
C THR A 200 8.44 12.87 -15.49
N TYR A 201 8.55 12.03 -16.52
CA TYR A 201 9.82 11.51 -16.96
C TYR A 201 9.88 11.36 -18.47
N SER A 202 11.11 11.40 -19.00
CA SER A 202 11.43 11.17 -20.41
C SER A 202 12.85 10.60 -20.53
N HIS A 203 13.29 10.29 -21.75
CA HIS A 203 14.70 9.95 -22.02
C HIS A 203 15.71 11.06 -21.67
N LYS A 204 15.23 12.31 -21.50
CA LYS A 204 16.07 13.46 -21.16
C LYS A 204 16.26 13.63 -19.65
N GLY A 205 15.33 13.14 -18.83
CA GLY A 205 15.38 13.29 -17.38
C GLY A 205 14.04 12.99 -16.72
N ILE A 206 14.06 13.07 -15.39
CA ILE A 206 12.93 12.94 -14.48
C ILE A 206 12.71 14.29 -13.82
N VAL A 207 11.47 14.74 -13.76
CA VAL A 207 11.07 15.94 -13.01
C VAL A 207 10.30 15.49 -11.77
N LEU A 208 10.75 15.90 -10.61
CA LEU A 208 10.11 15.58 -9.33
C LEU A 208 8.98 16.58 -9.00
N SER A 209 8.22 16.26 -7.95
CA SER A 209 7.07 17.06 -7.48
C SER A 209 7.46 18.48 -7.04
N ASP A 210 8.70 18.70 -6.62
CA ASP A 210 9.29 20.00 -6.26
C ASP A 210 9.93 20.75 -7.45
N ASN A 211 9.76 20.22 -8.68
CA ASN A 211 10.37 20.65 -9.92
C ASN A 211 11.89 20.41 -10.03
N THR A 212 12.49 19.65 -9.15
CA THR A 212 13.90 19.23 -9.31
C THR A 212 14.03 18.31 -10.53
N GLU A 213 15.03 18.59 -11.38
CA GLU A 213 15.34 17.79 -12.56
C GLU A 213 16.47 16.80 -12.23
N ILE A 214 16.23 15.51 -12.46
CA ILE A 214 17.18 14.43 -12.22
C ILE A 214 17.59 13.80 -13.55
N PRO A 215 18.90 13.65 -13.85
CA PRO A 215 19.35 13.03 -15.07
C PRO A 215 19.05 11.53 -15.08
N VAL A 216 18.72 11.01 -16.26
CA VAL A 216 18.53 9.57 -16.49
C VAL A 216 19.59 9.08 -17.47
N SER A 217 20.32 8.01 -17.14
CA SER A 217 21.23 7.41 -18.10
C SER A 217 20.53 6.33 -18.93
N ARG A 218 21.00 6.12 -20.16
CA ARG A 218 20.43 5.14 -21.10
C ARG A 218 20.39 3.73 -20.50
N SER A 219 21.42 3.35 -19.73
CA SER A 219 21.53 2.03 -19.09
C SER A 219 20.51 1.79 -17.98
N TYR A 220 20.02 2.85 -17.33
CA TYR A 220 19.05 2.74 -16.24
C TYR A 220 17.60 3.06 -16.67
N TYR A 221 17.42 3.62 -17.87
CA TYR A 221 16.10 4.09 -18.30
C TYR A 221 15.04 2.98 -18.33
N GLN A 222 15.38 1.79 -18.87
CA GLN A 222 14.43 0.70 -18.95
C GLN A 222 14.06 0.19 -17.54
N GLN A 223 15.05 -0.03 -16.68
CA GLN A 223 14.82 -0.44 -15.30
C GLN A 223 13.94 0.56 -14.54
N PHE A 224 14.21 1.86 -14.72
CA PHE A 224 13.39 2.91 -14.11
C PHE A 224 11.96 2.88 -14.64
N LYS A 225 11.77 2.79 -15.96
CA LYS A 225 10.46 2.72 -16.61
C LYS A 225 9.63 1.55 -16.08
N ASP A 226 10.25 0.37 -15.96
CA ASP A 226 9.59 -0.84 -15.47
C ASP A 226 9.18 -0.69 -13.99
N ALA A 227 10.08 -0.16 -13.15
CA ALA A 227 9.80 0.10 -11.73
C ALA A 227 8.69 1.15 -11.58
N PHE A 228 8.71 2.24 -12.37
CA PHE A 228 7.68 3.28 -12.35
C PHE A 228 6.34 2.74 -12.85
N ALA A 229 6.32 1.96 -13.93
CA ALA A 229 5.12 1.31 -14.43
C ALA A 229 4.52 0.34 -13.40
N PHE A 230 5.36 -0.45 -12.74
CA PHE A 230 4.92 -1.34 -11.65
C PHE A 230 4.30 -0.55 -10.49
N MET A 231 4.95 0.54 -10.06
CA MET A 231 4.43 1.42 -9.00
C MET A 231 3.11 2.07 -9.44
N MET A 232 3.01 2.55 -10.70
CA MET A 232 1.77 3.13 -11.24
C MET A 232 0.65 2.09 -11.33
N LEU A 233 0.93 0.87 -11.74
CA LEU A 233 -0.05 -0.23 -11.72
C LEU A 233 -0.47 -0.59 -10.28
N ALA A 234 0.43 -0.50 -9.33
CA ALA A 234 0.13 -0.62 -7.91
C ALA A 234 -0.59 0.62 -7.34
N GLY A 235 -0.32 1.81 -7.86
CA GLY A 235 -0.79 3.12 -7.39
C GLY A 235 -1.90 3.77 -8.24
N HIS A 236 -2.24 3.27 -9.45
CA HIS A 236 -3.44 3.67 -10.21
C HIS A 236 -4.75 3.29 -9.50
N ARG A 237 -4.62 2.88 -8.27
CA ARG A 237 -5.69 2.60 -7.34
C ARG A 237 -6.19 3.83 -6.57
N GLU A 238 -5.60 5.02 -6.78
CA GLU A 238 -5.95 6.22 -6.00
C GLU A 238 -6.58 7.39 -6.78
N VAL A 239 -6.68 7.33 -8.12
CA VAL A 239 -7.23 8.46 -8.89
C VAL A 239 -8.08 7.96 -10.05
N GLN A 240 -9.35 7.73 -9.79
CA GLN A 240 -10.49 8.13 -10.64
C GLN A 240 -11.75 8.19 -9.80
#